data_c0abf1ccea6a9811e3cb7a422a1666b4
#
_entry.id   c0abf1ccea6a9811e3cb7a422a1666b4
#
_cell.length_a   1.000
_cell.length_b   1.000
_cell.length_c   1.000
_cell.angle_alpha   90.00
_cell.angle_beta   90.00
_cell.angle_gamma   90.00
#
_symmetry.space_group_name_H-M   'P 1'
#
loop_
_entity.id
_entity.type
_entity.pdbx_description
1 polymer ?
#
loop_
_entity_poly.entity_id
_entity_poly.type
_entity_poly.pdbx_seq_one_letter_code
_entity_poly.pdbx_strand_id
1 'polypeptide(L)'
;TTSRKISPAMNRLFDTWFSARGWKPFKFQKQVWQAISKGQSGLLHATTGAGKTYAVWIGALLAFGKTSQKKSKTSTHKNFAAKQREPISPPLTLLWVTPMRALASDTLRALQLPLLSLKNSELQADESYDNLELWSIGIRSGDTSSAERATQNRKFPTVLITTPESLSLLLSRPTAQQDLKSAQMVVVDEWHELLGNKRGVQVQLALARLKKWNPALCIWGMSATLGNLQEAMHTLLGHDQGTLVQGSTPKKLIVDSLLPTKAERFAWSGHLGLTM
;
A
#
# COMPACT_ATOMS: atom_id res chain seq x y z
N THR A 1 -14.63 15.73 -7.73
CA THR A 1 -13.89 14.45 -7.61
C THR A 1 -13.99 13.71 -8.92
N THR A 2 -12.92 13.70 -9.70
CA THR A 2 -12.87 13.01 -11.00
C THR A 2 -12.82 11.51 -10.74
N SER A 3 -13.92 10.80 -10.95
CA SER A 3 -13.96 9.32 -10.88
C SER A 3 -13.01 8.74 -11.92
N ARG A 4 -12.02 7.98 -11.45
CA ARG A 4 -11.06 7.27 -12.31
C ARG A 4 -11.68 5.94 -12.71
N LYS A 5 -12.25 5.86 -13.92
CA LYS A 5 -12.82 4.58 -14.42
C LYS A 5 -11.71 3.53 -14.54
N ILE A 6 -11.90 2.39 -13.89
CA ILE A 6 -11.01 1.23 -14.03
C ILE A 6 -11.14 0.70 -15.46
N SER A 7 -10.03 0.47 -16.15
CA SER A 7 -10.03 -0.13 -17.48
C SER A 7 -10.42 -1.61 -17.40
N PRO A 8 -11.27 -2.12 -18.31
CA PRO A 8 -11.57 -3.54 -18.40
C PRO A 8 -10.32 -4.42 -18.61
N ALA A 9 -9.32 -3.90 -19.32
CA ALA A 9 -8.06 -4.60 -19.56
C ALA A 9 -7.29 -4.84 -18.26
N MET A 10 -7.20 -3.81 -17.38
CA MET A 10 -6.54 -3.95 -16.08
C MET A 10 -7.28 -4.88 -15.13
N ASN A 11 -8.61 -4.90 -15.15
CA ASN A 11 -9.36 -5.88 -14.38
C ASN A 11 -9.01 -7.31 -14.83
N ARG A 12 -8.99 -7.57 -16.16
CA ARG A 12 -8.57 -8.87 -16.69
C ARG A 12 -7.15 -9.23 -16.31
N LEU A 13 -6.22 -8.27 -16.33
CA LEU A 13 -4.83 -8.47 -15.96
C LEU A 13 -4.69 -8.98 -14.52
N PHE A 14 -5.37 -8.34 -13.57
CA PHE A 14 -5.36 -8.80 -12.20
C PHE A 14 -6.14 -10.11 -11.99
N ASP A 15 -7.25 -10.32 -12.68
CA ASP A 15 -7.95 -11.61 -12.66
C ASP A 15 -7.02 -12.74 -13.16
N THR A 16 -6.23 -12.50 -14.21
CA THR A 16 -5.20 -13.44 -14.68
C THR A 16 -4.09 -13.63 -13.64
N TRP A 17 -3.60 -12.55 -13.01
CA TRP A 17 -2.59 -12.63 -11.96
C TRP A 17 -3.03 -13.48 -10.76
N PHE A 18 -4.29 -13.33 -10.32
CA PHE A 18 -4.89 -14.16 -9.27
C PHE A 18 -5.04 -15.61 -9.73
N SER A 19 -5.58 -15.83 -10.93
CA SER A 19 -5.83 -17.17 -11.48
C SER A 19 -4.55 -17.98 -11.66
N ALA A 20 -3.43 -17.35 -12.08
CA ALA A 20 -2.13 -18.00 -12.20
C ALA A 20 -1.58 -18.53 -10.87
N ARG A 21 -2.15 -18.07 -9.73
CA ARG A 21 -1.82 -18.51 -8.37
C ARG A 21 -2.89 -19.41 -7.76
N GLY A 22 -3.89 -19.82 -8.54
CA GLY A 22 -5.03 -20.58 -8.05
C GLY A 22 -5.97 -19.76 -7.13
N TRP A 23 -5.87 -18.43 -7.19
CA TRP A 23 -6.65 -17.54 -6.33
C TRP A 23 -7.77 -16.87 -7.11
N LYS A 24 -8.78 -16.40 -6.36
CA LYS A 24 -9.85 -15.54 -6.86
C LYS A 24 -9.96 -14.30 -5.97
N PRO A 25 -10.12 -13.10 -6.55
CA PRO A 25 -10.32 -11.90 -5.74
C PRO A 25 -11.58 -12.01 -4.89
N PHE A 26 -11.48 -11.71 -3.62
CA PHE A 26 -12.61 -11.64 -2.71
C PHE A 26 -13.49 -10.42 -3.01
N LYS A 27 -14.76 -10.50 -2.63
CA LYS A 27 -15.73 -9.39 -2.80
C LYS A 27 -15.23 -8.09 -2.15
N PHE A 28 -14.68 -8.18 -0.94
CA PHE A 28 -14.16 -7.00 -0.23
C PHE A 28 -12.96 -6.35 -0.93
N GLN A 29 -12.09 -7.14 -1.59
CA GLN A 29 -10.98 -6.60 -2.37
C GLN A 29 -11.50 -5.76 -3.55
N LYS A 30 -12.49 -6.27 -4.27
CA LYS A 30 -13.14 -5.53 -5.38
C LYS A 30 -13.85 -4.26 -4.89
N GLN A 31 -14.44 -4.28 -3.69
CA GLN A 31 -15.03 -3.09 -3.06
C GLN A 31 -13.97 -2.01 -2.78
N VAL A 32 -12.81 -2.41 -2.22
CA VAL A 32 -11.67 -1.50 -1.99
C VAL A 32 -11.17 -0.90 -3.31
N TRP A 33 -11.00 -1.72 -4.36
CA TRP A 33 -10.57 -1.23 -5.68
C TRP A 33 -11.51 -0.16 -6.24
N GLN A 34 -12.82 -0.41 -6.15
CA GLN A 34 -13.85 0.55 -6.60
C GLN A 34 -13.80 1.85 -5.78
N ALA A 35 -13.67 1.76 -4.46
CA ALA A 35 -13.61 2.92 -3.59
C ALA A 35 -12.36 3.78 -3.88
N ILE A 36 -11.19 3.17 -4.00
CA ILE A 36 -9.94 3.88 -4.33
C ILE A 36 -10.04 4.54 -5.71
N SER A 37 -10.62 3.86 -6.70
CA SER A 37 -10.81 4.41 -8.04
C SER A 37 -11.73 5.63 -8.08
N LYS A 38 -12.66 5.73 -7.13
CA LYS A 38 -13.52 6.90 -6.93
C LYS A 38 -12.84 7.99 -6.10
N GLY A 39 -11.59 7.79 -5.65
CA GLY A 39 -10.86 8.72 -4.79
C GLY A 39 -11.37 8.74 -3.34
N GLN A 40 -12.05 7.69 -2.91
CA GLN A 40 -12.59 7.59 -1.55
C GLN A 40 -11.51 7.12 -0.58
N SER A 41 -11.44 7.75 0.58
CA SER A 41 -10.65 7.30 1.74
C SER A 41 -11.45 6.31 2.58
N GLY A 42 -10.77 5.45 3.35
CA GLY A 42 -11.50 4.47 4.16
C GLY A 42 -10.64 3.61 5.06
N LEU A 43 -11.31 2.63 5.66
CA LEU A 43 -10.72 1.60 6.52
C LEU A 43 -11.11 0.21 6.00
N LEU A 44 -10.12 -0.63 5.79
CA LEU A 44 -10.29 -2.05 5.50
C LEU A 44 -10.06 -2.87 6.76
N HIS A 45 -11.09 -3.55 7.23
CA HIS A 45 -11.00 -4.50 8.33
C HIS A 45 -11.19 -5.93 7.81
N ALA A 46 -10.16 -6.75 7.95
CA ALA A 46 -10.22 -8.17 7.58
C ALA A 46 -9.14 -8.95 8.35
N THR A 47 -9.38 -10.20 8.61
CA THR A 47 -8.45 -11.06 9.37
C THR A 47 -7.06 -11.12 8.72
N THR A 48 -6.04 -11.41 9.53
CA THR A 48 -4.67 -11.61 9.03
C THR A 48 -4.63 -12.72 7.99
N GLY A 49 -3.86 -12.52 6.91
CA GLY A 49 -3.79 -13.47 5.80
C GLY A 49 -4.97 -13.44 4.82
N ALA A 50 -5.99 -12.58 5.01
CA ALA A 50 -7.11 -12.46 4.09
C ALA A 50 -6.80 -11.71 2.79
N GLY A 51 -5.57 -11.21 2.60
CA GLY A 51 -5.17 -10.48 1.40
C GLY A 51 -5.51 -8.99 1.43
N LYS A 52 -5.49 -8.35 2.63
CA LYS A 52 -5.68 -6.90 2.79
C LYS A 52 -4.69 -6.09 1.96
N THR A 53 -3.41 -6.47 2.00
CA THR A 53 -2.33 -5.80 1.25
C THR A 53 -2.65 -5.74 -0.24
N TYR A 54 -3.08 -6.85 -0.84
CA TYR A 54 -3.45 -6.88 -2.25
C TYR A 54 -4.74 -6.13 -2.55
N ALA A 55 -5.68 -6.06 -1.59
CA ALA A 55 -6.88 -5.23 -1.75
C ALA A 55 -6.50 -3.77 -1.97
N VAL A 56 -5.65 -3.22 -1.11
CA VAL A 56 -5.28 -1.80 -1.17
C VAL A 56 -4.25 -1.55 -2.27
N TRP A 57 -3.25 -2.42 -2.42
CA TRP A 57 -2.19 -2.24 -3.42
C TRP A 57 -2.70 -2.30 -4.86
N ILE A 58 -3.47 -3.32 -5.21
CA ILE A 58 -4.04 -3.43 -6.55
C ILE A 58 -5.01 -2.27 -6.83
N GLY A 59 -5.79 -1.85 -5.82
CA GLY A 59 -6.61 -0.66 -5.91
C GLY A 59 -5.79 0.60 -6.25
N ALA A 60 -4.62 0.76 -5.63
CA ALA A 60 -3.70 1.86 -5.93
C ALA A 60 -3.14 1.77 -7.36
N LEU A 61 -2.71 0.59 -7.81
CA LEU A 61 -2.23 0.38 -9.18
C LEU A 61 -3.32 0.70 -10.22
N LEU A 62 -4.55 0.26 -9.98
CA LEU A 62 -5.70 0.56 -10.84
C LEU A 62 -6.04 2.04 -10.92
N ALA A 63 -5.91 2.77 -9.80
CA ALA A 63 -6.28 4.16 -9.71
C ALA A 63 -5.19 5.12 -10.21
N PHE A 64 -3.92 4.81 -9.93
CA PHE A 64 -2.81 5.74 -10.12
C PHE A 64 -1.81 5.29 -11.19
N GLY A 65 -1.87 4.04 -11.65
CA GLY A 65 -0.96 3.50 -12.66
C GLY A 65 -1.21 4.02 -14.09
N LYS A 66 -2.33 4.72 -14.32
CA LYS A 66 -2.64 5.28 -15.65
C LYS A 66 -1.70 6.43 -15.99
N THR A 67 -1.19 6.40 -17.20
CA THR A 67 -0.45 7.52 -17.78
C THR A 67 -1.43 8.68 -18.05
N SER A 68 -1.22 9.80 -17.39
CA SER A 68 -1.88 11.04 -17.79
C SER A 68 -1.23 11.56 -19.07
N GLN A 69 -1.53 10.94 -20.20
CA GLN A 69 -1.19 11.55 -21.48
C GLN A 69 -2.09 12.78 -21.68
N LYS A 70 -1.63 13.94 -21.27
CA LYS A 70 -1.96 15.16 -22.00
C LYS A 70 -1.29 15.01 -23.38
N LYS A 71 -2.02 14.45 -24.35
CA LYS A 71 -1.68 14.62 -25.77
C LYS A 71 -1.66 16.13 -26.00
N SER A 72 -0.48 16.71 -26.00
CA SER A 72 -0.26 18.03 -26.59
C SER A 72 -0.61 17.90 -28.07
N LYS A 73 -1.87 18.15 -28.39
CA LYS A 73 -2.28 18.47 -29.75
C LYS A 73 -1.81 19.90 -30.03
N THR A 74 -0.59 20.04 -30.47
CA THR A 74 -0.13 21.18 -31.31
C THR A 74 1.38 21.11 -31.46
N SER A 75 1.84 20.62 -32.60
CA SER A 75 2.66 21.40 -33.51
C SER A 75 3.17 20.48 -34.62
N THR A 76 2.57 20.64 -35.77
CA THR A 76 3.19 20.39 -37.08
C THR A 76 4.44 21.27 -37.20
N HIS A 77 5.59 20.78 -36.72
CA HIS A 77 6.88 21.19 -37.24
C HIS A 77 7.86 20.02 -37.03
N LYS A 78 8.16 19.37 -38.16
CA LYS A 78 9.31 18.51 -38.31
C LYS A 78 10.57 19.36 -38.06
N ASN A 79 11.28 19.12 -36.98
CA ASN A 79 12.69 19.48 -36.91
C ASN A 79 13.45 18.52 -35.97
N PHE A 80 14.33 17.79 -36.56
CA PHE A 80 15.61 17.22 -36.18
C PHE A 80 15.94 17.10 -34.68
N ALA A 81 16.47 15.88 -34.36
CA ALA A 81 17.08 15.50 -33.10
C ALA A 81 16.09 15.35 -31.91
N ALA A 82 15.21 14.36 -31.99
CA ALA A 82 14.64 13.76 -30.79
C ALA A 82 15.78 13.02 -30.05
N LYS A 83 16.50 13.73 -29.19
CA LYS A 83 17.23 13.10 -28.08
C LYS A 83 16.22 12.18 -27.40
N GLN A 84 16.45 10.88 -27.41
CA GLN A 84 15.68 9.89 -26.65
C GLN A 84 15.68 10.39 -25.19
N ARG A 85 14.57 11.00 -24.77
CA ARG A 85 14.38 11.35 -23.36
C ARG A 85 14.22 10.03 -22.63
N GLU A 86 15.17 9.70 -21.77
CA GLU A 86 15.02 8.57 -20.87
C GLU A 86 13.65 8.63 -20.19
N PRO A 87 12.95 7.50 -20.09
CA PRO A 87 11.64 7.47 -19.47
C PRO A 87 11.75 7.94 -18.00
N ILE A 88 11.06 9.02 -17.69
CA ILE A 88 11.12 9.64 -16.37
C ILE A 88 10.23 8.84 -15.43
N SER A 89 10.84 8.19 -14.43
CA SER A 89 10.11 7.53 -13.33
C SER A 89 9.12 8.51 -12.69
N PRO A 90 7.87 8.10 -12.43
CA PRO A 90 6.86 8.92 -11.79
C PRO A 90 7.33 9.46 -10.43
N PRO A 91 6.82 10.63 -10.00
CA PRO A 91 7.10 11.16 -8.67
C PRO A 91 6.52 10.24 -7.58
N LEU A 92 6.89 10.52 -6.33
CA LEU A 92 6.28 9.85 -5.18
C LEU A 92 4.75 9.94 -5.26
N THR A 93 4.12 8.80 -5.41
CA THR A 93 2.66 8.67 -5.59
C THR A 93 1.99 8.04 -4.37
N LEU A 94 2.67 7.10 -3.71
CA LEU A 94 2.11 6.35 -2.60
C LEU A 94 3.09 6.29 -1.42
N LEU A 95 2.58 6.63 -0.23
CA LEU A 95 3.23 6.39 1.04
C LEU A 95 2.57 5.18 1.71
N TRP A 96 3.40 4.21 2.12
CA TRP A 96 2.93 3.04 2.87
C TRP A 96 3.57 3.06 4.27
N VAL A 97 2.75 3.32 5.28
CA VAL A 97 3.20 3.43 6.67
C VAL A 97 2.98 2.09 7.37
N THR A 98 4.05 1.48 7.84
CA THR A 98 4.00 0.24 8.63
C THR A 98 4.36 0.51 10.10
N PRO A 99 3.74 -0.17 11.06
CA PRO A 99 4.05 0.06 12.47
C PRO A 99 5.46 -0.41 12.85
N MET A 100 6.00 -1.41 12.19
CA MET A 100 7.30 -2.02 12.54
C MET A 100 8.23 -2.14 11.35
N ARG A 101 9.55 -1.98 11.60
CA ARG A 101 10.59 -2.10 10.57
C ARG A 101 10.63 -3.49 9.93
N ALA A 102 10.42 -4.54 10.73
CA ALA A 102 10.38 -5.91 10.24
C ALA A 102 9.31 -6.11 9.16
N LEU A 103 8.14 -5.51 9.33
CA LEU A 103 7.06 -5.58 8.35
C LEU A 103 7.37 -4.85 7.03
N ALA A 104 8.27 -3.88 7.03
CA ALA A 104 8.60 -3.11 5.82
C ALA A 104 9.20 -3.99 4.72
N SER A 105 10.04 -4.97 5.08
CA SER A 105 10.65 -5.90 4.12
C SER A 105 9.63 -6.88 3.55
N ASP A 106 8.71 -7.38 4.37
CA ASP A 106 7.64 -8.28 3.91
C ASP A 106 6.63 -7.52 3.05
N THR A 107 6.31 -6.28 3.44
CA THR A 107 5.50 -5.38 2.62
C THR A 107 6.17 -5.14 1.27
N LEU A 108 7.47 -4.83 1.23
CA LEU A 108 8.20 -4.64 -0.01
C LEU A 108 8.05 -5.84 -0.94
N ARG A 109 8.29 -7.05 -0.44
CA ARG A 109 8.14 -8.30 -1.22
C ARG A 109 6.71 -8.46 -1.74
N ALA A 110 5.72 -8.22 -0.88
CA ALA A 110 4.30 -8.34 -1.25
C ALA A 110 3.91 -7.34 -2.34
N LEU A 111 4.40 -6.09 -2.28
CA LEU A 111 4.11 -5.07 -3.29
C LEU A 111 4.87 -5.32 -4.60
N GLN A 112 6.08 -5.87 -4.55
CA GLN A 112 6.87 -6.16 -5.74
C GLN A 112 6.25 -7.26 -6.60
N LEU A 113 5.66 -8.29 -6.01
CA LEU A 113 5.14 -9.46 -6.74
C LEU A 113 4.13 -9.10 -7.85
N PRO A 114 3.04 -8.35 -7.60
CA PRO A 114 2.12 -7.95 -8.66
C PRO A 114 2.80 -7.02 -9.68
N LEU A 115 3.62 -6.08 -9.20
CA LEU A 115 4.27 -5.09 -10.07
C LEU A 115 5.24 -5.74 -11.07
N LEU A 116 6.04 -6.71 -10.63
CA LEU A 116 6.93 -7.48 -11.50
C LEU A 116 6.16 -8.31 -12.51
N SER A 117 5.05 -8.92 -12.10
CA SER A 117 4.20 -9.67 -13.02
C SER A 117 3.59 -8.78 -14.10
N LEU A 118 3.24 -7.53 -13.76
CA LEU A 118 2.75 -6.53 -14.71
C LEU A 118 3.82 -6.12 -15.71
N LYS A 119 5.06 -5.92 -15.23
CA LYS A 119 6.20 -5.56 -16.08
C LYS A 119 6.57 -6.67 -17.10
N ASN A 120 6.36 -7.92 -16.73
CA ASN A 120 6.75 -9.09 -17.54
C ASN A 120 5.59 -9.65 -18.38
N SER A 121 4.38 -9.09 -18.28
CA SER A 121 3.22 -9.58 -19.03
C SER A 121 3.23 -9.01 -20.45
N GLU A 122 2.96 -9.88 -21.44
CA GLU A 122 2.74 -9.51 -22.85
C GLU A 122 1.48 -8.60 -23.03
N LEU A 123 0.80 -8.26 -21.96
CA LEU A 123 -0.35 -7.36 -21.91
C LEU A 123 0.04 -5.88 -21.99
N GLN A 124 1.23 -5.56 -22.50
CA GLN A 124 1.67 -4.21 -22.89
C GLN A 124 0.77 -3.56 -23.97
N ALA A 125 -0.28 -4.26 -24.38
CA ALA A 125 -1.20 -3.78 -25.43
C ALA A 125 -2.12 -2.63 -25.00
N ASP A 126 -2.13 -2.23 -23.73
CA ASP A 126 -2.88 -1.04 -23.27
C ASP A 126 -1.90 0.08 -22.90
N GLU A 127 -1.53 0.89 -23.89
CA GLU A 127 -0.64 2.08 -23.75
C GLU A 127 -1.03 3.01 -22.59
N SER A 128 -2.22 2.84 -22.02
CA SER A 128 -2.68 3.66 -20.90
C SER A 128 -1.98 3.35 -19.57
N TYR A 129 -1.20 2.25 -19.49
CA TYR A 129 -0.50 1.80 -18.29
C TYR A 129 1.02 1.64 -18.43
N ASP A 130 1.59 2.14 -19.54
CA ASP A 130 3.04 2.12 -19.79
C ASP A 130 3.86 2.70 -18.62
N ASN A 131 3.23 3.53 -17.81
CA ASN A 131 3.87 4.16 -16.67
C ASN A 131 4.15 3.18 -15.50
N LEU A 132 3.48 2.03 -15.43
CA LEU A 132 3.70 1.05 -14.36
C LEU A 132 5.09 0.39 -14.44
N GLU A 133 5.67 0.30 -15.62
CA GLU A 133 7.05 -0.20 -15.80
C GLU A 133 8.07 0.67 -15.10
N LEU A 134 7.78 1.97 -14.97
CA LEU A 134 8.64 2.96 -14.36
C LEU A 134 8.43 3.10 -12.84
N TRP A 135 7.44 2.39 -12.29
CA TRP A 135 7.18 2.42 -10.86
C TRP A 135 8.31 1.73 -10.10
N SER A 136 8.79 2.41 -9.06
CA SER A 136 9.80 1.91 -8.14
C SER A 136 9.26 1.89 -6.72
N ILE A 137 9.72 0.92 -5.93
CA ILE A 137 9.35 0.77 -4.53
C ILE A 137 10.63 0.82 -3.70
N GLY A 138 10.63 1.62 -2.65
CA GLY A 138 11.75 1.72 -1.73
C GLY A 138 11.30 1.77 -0.28
N ILE A 139 12.21 1.46 0.63
CA ILE A 139 11.99 1.51 2.08
C ILE A 139 12.75 2.69 2.66
N ARG A 140 12.11 3.42 3.56
CA ARG A 140 12.75 4.42 4.41
C ARG A 140 12.36 4.19 5.87
N SER A 141 13.27 3.62 6.60
CA SER A 141 13.14 3.30 8.02
C SER A 141 14.42 3.70 8.78
N GLY A 142 14.47 3.40 10.06
CA GLY A 142 15.70 3.59 10.85
C GLY A 142 16.90 2.83 10.29
N ASP A 143 16.67 1.70 9.65
CA ASP A 143 17.70 0.78 9.13
C ASP A 143 18.15 1.10 7.70
N THR A 144 17.51 2.06 7.02
CA THR A 144 17.90 2.48 5.66
C THR A 144 19.30 3.11 5.70
N SER A 145 20.20 2.62 4.84
CA SER A 145 21.59 3.10 4.77
C SER A 145 21.67 4.59 4.41
N SER A 146 22.77 5.23 4.79
CA SER A 146 23.02 6.64 4.45
C SER A 146 23.08 6.86 2.93
N ALA A 147 23.68 5.94 2.18
CA ALA A 147 23.77 5.99 0.72
C ALA A 147 22.38 5.92 0.07
N GLU A 148 21.53 5.01 0.53
CA GLU A 148 20.15 4.89 0.04
C GLU A 148 19.31 6.11 0.40
N ARG A 149 19.46 6.62 1.64
CA ARG A 149 18.81 7.88 2.04
C ARG A 149 19.25 9.06 1.16
N ALA A 150 20.53 9.16 0.83
CA ALA A 150 21.05 10.21 -0.06
C ALA A 150 20.45 10.09 -1.48
N THR A 151 20.29 8.87 -2.00
CA THR A 151 19.64 8.62 -3.28
C THR A 151 18.16 9.01 -3.23
N GLN A 152 17.43 8.59 -2.20
CA GLN A 152 16.03 8.94 -2.00
C GLN A 152 15.83 10.45 -1.78
N ASN A 153 16.79 11.15 -1.17
CA ASN A 153 16.71 12.59 -1.00
C ASN A 153 16.83 13.36 -2.32
N ARG A 154 17.49 12.78 -3.32
CA ARG A 154 17.55 13.35 -4.68
C ARG A 154 16.29 13.02 -5.47
N LYS A 155 15.77 11.80 -5.34
CA LYS A 155 14.59 11.33 -6.04
C LYS A 155 13.92 10.23 -5.24
N PHE A 156 12.71 10.48 -4.76
CA PHE A 156 11.90 9.46 -4.10
C PHE A 156 11.47 8.38 -5.08
N PRO A 157 11.35 7.12 -4.61
CA PRO A 157 10.64 6.08 -5.36
C PRO A 157 9.17 6.45 -5.52
N THR A 158 8.50 5.85 -6.49
CA THR A 158 7.06 6.05 -6.72
C THR A 158 6.23 5.59 -5.52
N VAL A 159 6.68 4.53 -4.85
CA VAL A 159 6.10 4.00 -3.61
C VAL A 159 7.15 4.00 -2.53
N LEU A 160 6.89 4.69 -1.43
CA LEU A 160 7.78 4.73 -0.28
C LEU A 160 7.14 4.02 0.92
N ILE A 161 7.71 2.89 1.31
CA ILE A 161 7.37 2.19 2.55
C ILE A 161 8.17 2.83 3.69
N THR A 162 7.49 3.21 4.77
CA THR A 162 8.13 3.95 5.86
C THR A 162 7.49 3.62 7.21
N THR A 163 8.12 4.06 8.31
CA THR A 163 7.56 3.98 9.67
C THR A 163 7.07 5.36 10.13
N PRO A 164 6.22 5.44 11.17
CA PRO A 164 5.75 6.72 11.70
C PRO A 164 6.88 7.69 12.05
N GLU A 165 7.95 7.19 12.66
CA GLU A 165 9.12 7.98 13.06
C GLU A 165 9.86 8.54 11.83
N SER A 166 10.09 7.68 10.84
CA SER A 166 10.79 8.09 9.61
C SER A 166 9.96 9.08 8.79
N LEU A 167 8.63 8.90 8.75
CA LEU A 167 7.72 9.86 8.13
C LEU A 167 7.74 11.22 8.86
N SER A 168 7.76 11.22 10.19
CA SER A 168 7.88 12.44 10.99
C SER A 168 9.19 13.18 10.68
N LEU A 169 10.30 12.45 10.57
CA LEU A 169 11.59 13.04 10.16
C LEU A 169 11.57 13.59 8.73
N LEU A 170 10.88 12.94 7.80
CA LEU A 170 10.69 13.48 6.44
C LEU A 170 9.88 14.77 6.46
N LEU A 171 8.81 14.80 7.25
CA LEU A 171 7.94 15.97 7.38
C LEU A 171 8.61 17.15 8.09
N SER A 172 9.60 16.94 8.95
CA SER A 172 10.33 18.02 9.63
C SER A 172 11.33 18.77 8.74
N ARG A 173 11.58 18.28 7.52
CA ARG A 173 12.53 18.91 6.60
C ARG A 173 12.00 20.22 6.02
N PRO A 174 12.87 21.20 5.73
CA PRO A 174 12.45 22.42 5.05
C PRO A 174 11.80 22.17 3.68
N THR A 175 12.25 21.11 2.96
CA THR A 175 11.76 20.72 1.62
C THR A 175 10.55 19.79 1.67
N ALA A 176 10.05 19.42 2.86
CA ALA A 176 9.04 18.40 3.04
C ALA A 176 7.80 18.57 2.15
N GLN A 177 7.30 19.81 2.01
CA GLN A 177 6.14 20.07 1.17
C GLN A 177 6.44 19.81 -0.31
N GLN A 178 7.59 20.22 -0.80
CA GLN A 178 8.00 20.00 -2.19
C GLN A 178 8.19 18.51 -2.47
N ASP A 179 8.80 17.81 -1.52
CA ASP A 179 9.15 16.39 -1.60
C ASP A 179 7.92 15.48 -1.59
N LEU A 180 6.90 15.80 -0.79
CA LEU A 180 5.80 14.90 -0.46
C LEU A 180 4.44 15.33 -1.04
N LYS A 181 4.29 16.56 -1.55
CA LYS A 181 3.01 17.05 -2.11
C LYS A 181 2.49 16.26 -3.30
N SER A 182 3.36 15.53 -3.99
CA SER A 182 2.99 14.68 -5.12
C SER A 182 2.30 13.38 -4.70
N ALA A 183 2.38 12.99 -3.42
CA ALA A 183 1.71 11.81 -2.90
C ALA A 183 0.19 11.91 -3.12
N GLN A 184 -0.37 10.91 -3.76
CA GLN A 184 -1.81 10.83 -4.07
C GLN A 184 -2.53 9.89 -3.11
N MET A 185 -1.80 9.00 -2.46
CA MET A 185 -2.36 8.05 -1.49
C MET A 185 -1.41 7.79 -0.32
N VAL A 186 -2.00 7.63 0.86
CA VAL A 186 -1.31 7.09 2.04
C VAL A 186 -2.05 5.83 2.49
N VAL A 187 -1.29 4.77 2.71
CA VAL A 187 -1.76 3.54 3.34
C VAL A 187 -1.18 3.46 4.74
N VAL A 188 -2.01 3.20 5.72
CA VAL A 188 -1.60 2.96 7.11
C VAL A 188 -1.88 1.50 7.42
N ASP A 189 -0.80 0.72 7.45
CA ASP A 189 -0.88 -0.71 7.70
C ASP A 189 -0.97 -1.01 9.19
N GLU A 190 -1.65 -2.10 9.52
CA GLU A 190 -1.89 -2.57 10.89
C GLU A 190 -2.29 -1.40 11.83
N TRP A 191 -3.29 -0.62 11.41
CA TRP A 191 -3.73 0.59 12.12
C TRP A 191 -4.07 0.33 13.59
N HIS A 192 -4.53 -0.85 13.94
CA HIS A 192 -4.81 -1.23 15.32
C HIS A 192 -3.58 -1.21 16.24
N GLU A 193 -2.38 -1.45 15.70
CA GLU A 193 -1.12 -1.38 16.43
C GLU A 193 -0.69 0.07 16.75
N LEU A 194 -1.25 1.02 16.02
CA LEU A 194 -0.94 2.44 16.16
C LEU A 194 -1.98 3.20 16.99
N LEU A 195 -3.21 2.70 17.05
CA LEU A 195 -4.28 3.34 17.83
C LEU A 195 -3.94 3.38 19.33
N GLY A 196 -4.24 4.49 19.96
CA GLY A 196 -4.08 4.67 21.41
C GLY A 196 -2.63 4.89 21.88
N ASN A 197 -1.67 5.03 20.98
CA ASN A 197 -0.28 5.26 21.35
C ASN A 197 0.36 6.47 20.65
N LYS A 198 1.56 6.86 21.10
CA LYS A 198 2.29 8.04 20.56
C LYS A 198 2.54 7.96 19.05
N ARG A 199 2.74 6.76 18.51
CA ARG A 199 3.02 6.54 17.09
C ARG A 199 1.77 6.78 16.24
N GLY A 200 0.60 6.42 16.76
CA GLY A 200 -0.68 6.73 16.13
C GLY A 200 -0.92 8.23 16.04
N VAL A 201 -0.62 8.97 17.10
CA VAL A 201 -0.69 10.44 17.07
C VAL A 201 0.26 11.03 16.03
N GLN A 202 1.50 10.50 15.91
CA GLN A 202 2.45 10.91 14.87
C GLN A 202 1.87 10.70 13.47
N VAL A 203 1.22 9.55 13.24
CA VAL A 203 0.57 9.26 11.94
C VAL A 203 -0.58 10.23 11.68
N GLN A 204 -1.46 10.50 12.66
CA GLN A 204 -2.56 11.44 12.51
C GLN A 204 -2.05 12.84 12.13
N LEU A 205 -1.03 13.35 12.83
CA LEU A 205 -0.41 14.64 12.54
C LEU A 205 0.22 14.67 11.14
N ALA A 206 0.86 13.56 10.73
CA ALA A 206 1.43 13.41 9.40
C ALA A 206 0.34 13.46 8.32
N LEU A 207 -0.76 12.70 8.51
CA LEU A 207 -1.89 12.67 7.59
C LEU A 207 -2.56 14.04 7.45
N ALA A 208 -2.78 14.74 8.58
CA ALA A 208 -3.35 16.09 8.59
C ALA A 208 -2.47 17.07 7.80
N ARG A 209 -1.15 17.00 7.97
CA ARG A 209 -0.19 17.85 7.26
C ARG A 209 -0.15 17.53 5.76
N LEU A 210 -0.12 16.25 5.38
CA LEU A 210 -0.13 15.83 3.98
C LEU A 210 -1.45 16.23 3.31
N LYS A 211 -2.58 16.08 3.98
CA LYS A 211 -3.89 16.47 3.47
C LYS A 211 -4.02 17.98 3.29
N LYS A 212 -3.37 18.79 4.14
CA LYS A 212 -3.27 20.23 3.94
C LYS A 212 -2.54 20.60 2.66
N TRP A 213 -1.50 19.85 2.27
CA TRP A 213 -0.75 20.08 1.04
C TRP A 213 -1.43 19.51 -0.21
N ASN A 214 -2.17 18.40 -0.03
CA ASN A 214 -2.96 17.77 -1.07
C ASN A 214 -4.36 17.41 -0.55
N PRO A 215 -5.36 18.28 -0.68
CA PRO A 215 -6.73 18.01 -0.23
C PRO A 215 -7.38 16.79 -0.89
N ALA A 216 -6.90 16.38 -2.08
CA ALA A 216 -7.37 15.19 -2.79
C ALA A 216 -6.67 13.89 -2.37
N LEU A 217 -5.82 13.93 -1.32
CA LEU A 217 -5.11 12.77 -0.80
C LEU A 217 -6.09 11.68 -0.38
N CYS A 218 -5.91 10.47 -0.93
CA CYS A 218 -6.66 9.28 -0.56
C CYS A 218 -5.96 8.58 0.62
N ILE A 219 -6.67 8.29 1.71
CA ILE A 219 -6.12 7.67 2.92
C ILE A 219 -6.83 6.34 3.15
N TRP A 220 -6.08 5.26 3.29
CA TRP A 220 -6.60 3.94 3.63
C TRP A 220 -5.88 3.33 4.82
N GLY A 221 -6.65 2.98 5.84
CA GLY A 221 -6.17 2.13 6.92
C GLY A 221 -6.44 0.66 6.65
N MET A 222 -5.59 -0.21 7.15
CA MET A 222 -5.81 -1.65 7.18
C MET A 222 -5.68 -2.16 8.61
N SER A 223 -6.58 -3.05 9.00
CA SER A 223 -6.56 -3.63 10.34
C SER A 223 -7.11 -5.05 10.34
N ALA A 224 -6.60 -5.86 11.28
CA ALA A 224 -7.08 -7.22 11.52
C ALA A 224 -7.99 -7.33 12.74
N THR A 225 -7.74 -6.52 13.77
CA THR A 225 -8.39 -6.62 15.08
C THR A 225 -8.78 -5.22 15.57
N LEU A 226 -10.06 -4.88 15.50
CA LEU A 226 -10.61 -3.63 16.00
C LEU A 226 -12.01 -3.88 16.56
N GLY A 227 -12.31 -3.38 17.75
CA GLY A 227 -13.64 -3.45 18.35
C GLY A 227 -14.59 -2.41 17.78
N ASN A 228 -14.17 -1.15 17.71
CA ASN A 228 -14.99 -0.05 17.19
C ASN A 228 -14.40 0.48 15.87
N LEU A 229 -14.93 -0.03 14.75
CA LEU A 229 -14.43 0.28 13.41
C LEU A 229 -14.75 1.73 13.00
N GLN A 230 -15.86 2.28 13.41
CA GLN A 230 -16.26 3.66 13.07
C GLN A 230 -15.35 4.66 13.74
N GLU A 231 -15.10 4.50 15.03
CA GLU A 231 -14.18 5.34 15.79
C GLU A 231 -12.73 5.23 15.25
N ALA A 232 -12.30 4.01 14.93
CA ALA A 232 -10.98 3.78 14.36
C ALA A 232 -10.82 4.46 12.98
N MET A 233 -11.88 4.47 12.16
CA MET A 233 -11.92 5.17 10.89
C MET A 233 -11.96 6.68 11.08
N HIS A 234 -12.78 7.20 12.00
CA HIS A 234 -12.81 8.60 12.36
C HIS A 234 -11.43 9.12 12.82
N THR A 235 -10.79 8.38 13.71
CA THR A 235 -9.46 8.68 14.22
C THR A 235 -8.39 8.72 13.11
N LEU A 236 -8.51 7.82 12.14
CA LEU A 236 -7.59 7.78 10.98
C LEU A 236 -7.79 8.95 10.02
N LEU A 237 -9.05 9.26 9.71
CA LEU A 237 -9.39 10.22 8.65
C LEU A 237 -9.57 11.65 9.15
N GLY A 238 -9.84 11.82 10.44
CA GLY A 238 -10.21 13.10 11.06
C GLY A 238 -11.65 13.54 10.75
N HIS A 239 -12.49 12.65 10.22
CA HIS A 239 -13.90 12.88 9.91
C HIS A 239 -14.65 11.55 9.69
N ASP A 240 -15.99 11.59 9.75
CA ASP A 240 -16.84 10.40 9.63
C ASP A 240 -17.12 9.97 8.17
N GLN A 241 -16.73 10.77 7.19
CA GLN A 241 -16.99 10.50 5.77
C GLN A 241 -15.92 9.58 5.19
N GLY A 242 -15.98 8.31 5.53
CA GLY A 242 -15.07 7.28 5.03
C GLY A 242 -15.80 6.05 4.53
N THR A 243 -15.13 5.25 3.71
CA THR A 243 -15.63 3.96 3.25
C THR A 243 -15.12 2.86 4.17
N LEU A 244 -16.01 2.25 4.93
CA LEU A 244 -15.69 1.08 5.73
C LEU A 244 -15.91 -0.19 4.89
N VAL A 245 -14.86 -0.98 4.72
CA VAL A 245 -14.92 -2.28 4.06
C VAL A 245 -14.55 -3.37 5.03
N GLN A 246 -15.40 -4.38 5.15
CA GLN A 246 -15.16 -5.53 6.02
C GLN A 246 -15.01 -6.79 5.17
N GLY A 247 -13.89 -7.49 5.38
CA GLY A 247 -13.63 -8.78 4.77
C GLY A 247 -13.93 -9.90 5.76
N SER A 248 -15.03 -10.60 5.57
CA SER A 248 -15.32 -11.87 6.27
C SER A 248 -14.87 -13.02 5.39
N THR A 249 -13.74 -13.61 5.72
CA THR A 249 -13.35 -14.91 5.15
C THR A 249 -13.65 -15.97 6.19
N PRO A 250 -14.57 -16.90 5.95
CA PRO A 250 -14.80 -17.98 6.90
C PRO A 250 -13.52 -18.82 7.01
N LYS A 251 -12.89 -18.79 8.16
CA LYS A 251 -11.77 -19.68 8.48
C LYS A 251 -12.31 -20.87 9.24
N LYS A 252 -12.08 -22.06 8.72
CA LYS A 252 -12.29 -23.28 9.48
C LYS A 252 -11.13 -23.40 10.46
N LEU A 253 -11.36 -23.07 11.71
CA LEU A 253 -10.37 -23.28 12.78
C LEU A 253 -10.51 -24.71 13.27
N ILE A 254 -9.44 -25.49 13.18
CA ILE A 254 -9.31 -26.81 13.78
C ILE A 254 -8.31 -26.63 14.93
N VAL A 255 -8.77 -26.88 16.14
CA VAL A 255 -7.94 -26.83 17.34
C VAL A 255 -7.78 -28.28 17.81
N ASP A 256 -6.56 -28.80 17.70
CA ASP A 256 -6.19 -30.13 18.16
C ASP A 256 -5.23 -30.01 19.35
N SER A 257 -5.39 -30.90 20.29
CA SER A 257 -4.44 -31.03 21.42
C SER A 257 -3.47 -32.16 21.14
N LEU A 258 -2.20 -31.81 21.02
CA LEU A 258 -1.12 -32.81 21.01
C LEU A 258 -0.86 -33.28 22.43
N LEU A 259 -1.27 -34.53 22.71
CA LEU A 259 -0.98 -35.18 23.97
C LEU A 259 0.19 -36.16 23.78
N PRO A 260 1.16 -36.20 24.70
CA PRO A 260 2.25 -37.19 24.65
C PRO A 260 1.67 -38.59 24.76
N THR A 261 2.21 -39.52 23.98
CA THR A 261 1.81 -40.94 23.97
C THR A 261 2.14 -41.68 25.25
N LYS A 262 3.04 -41.13 26.06
CA LYS A 262 3.40 -41.64 27.39
C LYS A 262 3.19 -40.54 28.41
N ALA A 263 2.53 -40.89 29.53
CA ALA A 263 2.39 -40.01 30.69
C ALA A 263 3.75 -39.91 31.39
N GLU A 264 4.50 -38.86 31.15
CA GLU A 264 5.72 -38.54 31.90
C GLU A 264 5.43 -37.41 32.91
N ARG A 265 6.19 -37.37 34.01
CA ARG A 265 6.06 -36.29 34.99
C ARG A 265 6.50 -34.98 34.32
N PHE A 266 5.64 -33.97 34.38
CA PHE A 266 5.95 -32.62 33.86
C PHE A 266 7.21 -32.08 34.56
N ALA A 267 8.11 -31.53 33.75
CA ALA A 267 9.21 -30.73 34.27
C ALA A 267 8.66 -29.50 35.01
N TRP A 268 9.36 -29.05 36.05
CA TRP A 268 8.96 -27.91 36.91
C TRP A 268 8.65 -26.62 36.15
N SER A 269 9.12 -26.44 34.93
CA SER A 269 8.88 -25.28 34.06
C SER A 269 7.62 -25.38 33.21
N GLY A 270 6.84 -26.45 33.28
CA GLY A 270 5.62 -26.64 32.46
C GLY A 270 5.89 -26.84 30.98
N HIS A 271 7.14 -26.92 30.52
CA HIS A 271 7.50 -27.19 29.14
C HIS A 271 7.94 -28.65 28.98
N LEU A 272 7.30 -29.37 28.07
CA LEU A 272 7.77 -30.65 27.60
C LEU A 272 9.04 -30.42 26.77
N GLY A 273 10.18 -30.98 27.19
CA GLY A 273 11.41 -30.90 26.42
C GLY A 273 11.32 -31.65 25.10
N LEU A 274 12.27 -31.43 24.25
CA LEU A 274 12.58 -31.81 22.86
C LEU A 274 12.15 -33.20 22.33
N THR A 275 11.10 -33.81 22.80
CA THR A 275 10.56 -35.11 22.31
C THR A 275 9.25 -34.96 21.58
N MET A 276 8.96 -33.77 20.98
CA MET A 276 7.91 -33.61 19.98
C MET A 276 8.52 -33.50 18.60
#